data_fec39339e5735ab8b84a2bf7a36fe2a4
#
_entry.id   fec39339e5735ab8b84a2bf7a36fe2a4
#
_cell.length_a   1.000
_cell.length_b   1.000
_cell.length_c   1.000
_cell.angle_alpha   90.00
_cell.angle_beta   90.00
_cell.angle_gamma   90.00
#
_symmetry.space_group_name_H-M   'P 1'
#
loop_
_entity.id
_entity.type
_entity.pdbx_description
1 polymer ?
#
loop_
_entity_poly.entity_id
_entity_poly.type
_entity_poly.pdbx_seq_one_letter_code
_entity_poly.pdbx_strand_id
1 'polypeptide(L)'
;MKLLANENFPKASVLLLRSLGYDITSIGEDNPSISDQSVMEIADAEQRLILTFDRDYGELIYKHNYKPPQGVIYLRLEKYSPEEPAMHVHELLTILKIETERTLTVYDGLNIRQRKY
;
A
#
# COMPACT_ATOMS: atom_id res chain seq x y z
N MET A 1 -11.91 4.22 4.43
CA MET A 1 -10.44 4.32 4.47
C MET A 1 -9.91 4.69 3.10
N LYS A 2 -8.92 5.53 3.08
CA LYS A 2 -8.31 6.02 1.84
C LYS A 2 -7.03 5.25 1.55
N LEU A 3 -6.92 4.70 0.35
CA LEU A 3 -5.79 3.91 -0.09
C LEU A 3 -5.11 4.55 -1.29
N LEU A 4 -3.82 4.25 -1.48
CA LEU A 4 -3.09 4.62 -2.66
C LEU A 4 -2.39 3.36 -3.19
N ALA A 5 -2.76 2.91 -4.38
CA ALA A 5 -2.11 1.78 -5.03
C ALA A 5 -0.95 2.27 -5.87
N ASN A 6 0.27 1.78 -5.57
CA ASN A 6 1.45 2.09 -6.35
C ASN A 6 1.31 1.52 -7.78
N GLU A 7 2.16 1.97 -8.69
CA GLU A 7 2.05 1.65 -10.12
C GLU A 7 1.98 0.15 -10.41
N ASN A 8 2.75 -0.65 -9.70
CA ASN A 8 2.82 -2.10 -9.92
C ASN A 8 1.72 -2.90 -9.21
N PHE A 9 0.80 -2.23 -8.52
CA PHE A 9 -0.34 -2.91 -7.90
C PHE A 9 -1.35 -3.29 -8.98
N PRO A 10 -1.83 -4.57 -9.03
CA PRO A 10 -2.67 -5.02 -10.13
C PRO A 10 -3.97 -4.23 -10.26
N LYS A 11 -4.34 -3.88 -11.49
CA LYS A 11 -5.56 -3.15 -11.74
C LYS A 11 -6.81 -3.88 -11.25
N ALA A 12 -6.87 -5.20 -11.41
CA ALA A 12 -8.00 -5.98 -10.92
C ALA A 12 -8.18 -5.84 -9.41
N SER A 13 -7.08 -5.76 -8.67
CA SER A 13 -7.12 -5.51 -7.23
C SER A 13 -7.61 -4.11 -6.90
N VAL A 14 -7.20 -3.10 -7.68
CA VAL A 14 -7.71 -1.73 -7.50
C VAL A 14 -9.23 -1.71 -7.68
N LEU A 15 -9.72 -2.34 -8.74
CA LEU A 15 -11.16 -2.39 -9.02
C LEU A 15 -11.92 -3.13 -7.93
N LEU A 16 -11.36 -4.24 -7.43
CA LEU A 16 -12.00 -4.99 -6.35
C LEU A 16 -12.09 -4.16 -5.07
N LEU A 17 -11.02 -3.47 -4.69
CA LEU A 17 -11.04 -2.61 -3.51
C LEU A 17 -12.05 -1.46 -3.66
N ARG A 18 -12.18 -0.88 -4.84
CA ARG A 18 -13.21 0.12 -5.09
C ARG A 18 -14.60 -0.46 -4.90
N SER A 19 -14.85 -1.66 -5.41
CA SER A 19 -16.16 -2.31 -5.26
C SER A 19 -16.49 -2.62 -3.82
N LEU A 20 -15.47 -2.77 -2.97
CA LEU A 20 -15.64 -3.01 -1.53
C LEU A 20 -15.83 -1.72 -0.74
N GLY A 21 -15.85 -0.57 -1.41
CA GLY A 21 -16.13 0.72 -0.77
C GLY A 21 -14.90 1.55 -0.38
N TYR A 22 -13.70 1.10 -0.72
CA TYR A 22 -12.49 1.89 -0.44
C TYR A 22 -12.35 3.06 -1.40
N ASP A 23 -11.93 4.20 -0.86
CA ASP A 23 -11.50 5.35 -1.66
C ASP A 23 -10.04 5.11 -2.05
N ILE A 24 -9.81 4.68 -3.28
CA ILE A 24 -8.48 4.30 -3.73
C ILE A 24 -8.05 5.08 -4.97
N THR A 25 -6.87 5.71 -4.86
CA THR A 25 -6.16 6.34 -5.98
C THR A 25 -5.17 5.33 -6.54
N SER A 26 -5.11 5.20 -7.85
CA SER A 26 -4.15 4.31 -8.53
C SER A 26 -3.12 5.14 -9.28
N ILE A 27 -1.85 4.98 -8.91
CA ILE A 27 -0.75 5.66 -9.62
C ILE A 27 -0.65 5.16 -11.05
N GLY A 28 -0.89 3.86 -11.28
CA GLY A 28 -0.88 3.30 -12.63
C GLY A 28 -1.93 3.90 -13.55
N GLU A 29 -3.10 4.29 -13.01
CA GLU A 29 -4.15 4.93 -13.79
C GLU A 29 -3.92 6.43 -13.97
N ASP A 30 -3.58 7.13 -12.89
CA ASP A 30 -3.63 8.58 -12.84
C ASP A 30 -2.30 9.25 -13.17
N ASN A 31 -1.19 8.70 -12.71
CA ASN A 31 0.14 9.31 -12.83
C ASN A 31 1.22 8.25 -13.06
N PRO A 32 1.18 7.51 -14.18
CA PRO A 32 2.18 6.46 -14.41
C PRO A 32 3.60 7.02 -14.47
N SER A 33 4.54 6.25 -13.96
CA SER A 33 5.97 6.55 -13.99
C SER A 33 6.44 7.74 -13.13
N ILE A 34 5.65 8.17 -12.16
CA ILE A 34 6.16 9.16 -11.20
C ILE A 34 7.12 8.49 -10.20
N SER A 35 7.97 9.29 -9.58
CA SER A 35 8.94 8.78 -8.61
C SER A 35 8.26 8.29 -7.32
N ASP A 36 8.96 7.42 -6.59
CA ASP A 36 8.48 6.96 -5.28
C ASP A 36 8.33 8.12 -4.30
N GLN A 37 9.20 9.13 -4.38
CA GLN A 37 9.10 10.35 -3.58
C GLN A 37 7.78 11.08 -3.86
N SER A 38 7.40 11.18 -5.15
CA SER A 38 6.14 11.80 -5.52
C SER A 38 4.94 11.00 -5.01
N VAL A 39 5.02 9.67 -5.03
CA VAL A 39 3.97 8.82 -4.45
C VAL A 39 3.83 9.11 -2.95
N MET A 40 4.95 9.21 -2.22
CA MET A 40 4.93 9.54 -0.79
C MET A 40 4.28 10.90 -0.53
N GLU A 41 4.57 11.89 -1.37
CA GLU A 41 4.01 13.23 -1.24
C GLU A 41 2.49 13.24 -1.46
N ILE A 42 2.01 12.48 -2.45
CA ILE A 42 0.57 12.35 -2.71
C ILE A 42 -0.11 11.68 -1.51
N ALA A 43 0.48 10.61 -1.00
CA ALA A 43 -0.08 9.88 0.13
C ALA A 43 -0.18 10.77 1.37
N ASP A 44 0.83 11.60 1.62
CA ASP A 44 0.82 12.54 2.74
C ASP A 44 -0.26 13.61 2.54
N ALA A 45 -0.28 14.25 1.37
CA ALA A 45 -1.23 15.32 1.07
C ALA A 45 -2.68 14.84 1.15
N GLU A 46 -2.96 13.64 0.70
CA GLU A 46 -4.31 13.07 0.63
C GLU A 46 -4.65 12.15 1.79
N GLN A 47 -3.72 11.93 2.71
CA GLN A 47 -3.89 11.06 3.87
C GLN A 47 -4.28 9.64 3.47
N ARG A 48 -3.48 9.04 2.59
CA ARG A 48 -3.72 7.70 2.05
C ARG A 48 -2.71 6.68 2.57
N LEU A 49 -3.19 5.47 2.83
CA LEU A 49 -2.35 4.30 3.13
C LEU A 49 -1.79 3.77 1.80
N ILE A 50 -0.47 3.65 1.72
CA ILE A 50 0.20 3.18 0.50
C ILE A 50 0.21 1.66 0.43
N LEU A 51 -0.17 1.12 -0.73
CA LEU A 51 -0.07 -0.30 -1.06
C LEU A 51 0.98 -0.47 -2.15
N THR A 52 2.01 -1.25 -1.89
CA THR A 52 3.12 -1.39 -2.84
C THR A 52 3.72 -2.79 -2.84
N PHE A 53 4.31 -3.17 -3.98
CA PHE A 53 5.17 -4.35 -4.10
C PHE A 53 6.66 -3.98 -4.08
N ASP A 54 6.98 -2.70 -3.93
CA ASP A 54 8.35 -2.21 -4.03
C ASP A 54 9.01 -2.15 -2.66
N ARG A 55 10.08 -2.93 -2.50
CA ARG A 55 10.85 -2.99 -1.24
C ARG A 55 11.57 -1.68 -0.92
N ASP A 56 11.78 -0.81 -1.90
CA ASP A 56 12.51 0.45 -1.71
C ASP A 56 11.77 1.42 -0.80
N TYR A 57 10.50 1.21 -0.56
CA TYR A 57 9.72 2.05 0.36
C TYR A 57 10.25 2.00 1.80
N GLY A 58 10.79 0.87 2.23
CA GLY A 58 11.47 0.79 3.54
C GLY A 58 12.67 1.72 3.61
N GLU A 59 13.46 1.78 2.55
CA GLU A 59 14.62 2.66 2.49
C GLU A 59 14.21 4.14 2.50
N LEU A 60 13.17 4.50 1.76
CA LEU A 60 12.65 5.86 1.77
C LEU A 60 12.25 6.30 3.18
N ILE A 61 11.62 5.42 3.94
CA ILE A 61 11.18 5.72 5.30
C ILE A 61 12.38 5.86 6.24
N TYR A 62 13.30 4.89 6.25
CA TYR A 62 14.33 4.81 7.27
C TYR A 62 15.63 5.52 6.94
N LYS A 63 15.95 5.70 5.66
CA LYS A 63 17.16 6.41 5.23
C LYS A 63 16.87 7.84 4.78
N HIS A 64 15.71 8.08 4.16
CA HIS A 64 15.38 9.36 3.56
C HIS A 64 14.30 10.14 4.30
N ASN A 65 13.92 9.67 5.47
CA ASN A 65 13.00 10.37 6.39
C ASN A 65 11.60 10.63 5.85
N TYR A 66 11.14 9.89 4.86
CA TYR A 66 9.73 9.96 4.46
C TYR A 66 8.89 9.22 5.50
N LYS A 67 7.86 9.88 6.00
CA LYS A 67 7.02 9.32 7.08
C LYS A 67 5.54 9.49 6.75
N PRO A 68 5.01 8.73 5.76
CA PRO A 68 3.61 8.86 5.41
C PRO A 68 2.73 8.56 6.64
N PRO A 69 1.84 9.50 7.01
CA PRO A 69 1.11 9.37 8.28
C PRO A 69 0.20 8.16 8.35
N GLN A 70 -0.36 7.74 7.22
CA GLN A 70 -1.31 6.64 7.19
C GLN A 70 -0.64 5.28 7.03
N GLY A 71 0.67 5.26 6.80
CA GLY A 71 1.45 4.03 6.74
C GLY A 71 1.64 3.46 5.35
N VAL A 72 2.37 2.36 5.29
CA VAL A 72 2.67 1.61 4.06
C VAL A 72 2.44 0.13 4.30
N ILE A 73 1.75 -0.53 3.39
CA ILE A 73 1.69 -1.99 3.32
C ILE A 73 2.52 -2.44 2.13
N TYR A 74 3.62 -3.13 2.42
CA TYR A 74 4.48 -3.73 1.42
C TYR A 74 4.12 -5.20 1.30
N LEU A 75 3.62 -5.61 0.13
CA LEU A 75 3.22 -6.98 -0.15
C LEU A 75 4.37 -7.72 -0.85
N ARG A 76 4.87 -8.78 -0.23
CA ARG A 76 5.93 -9.62 -0.77
C ARG A 76 5.34 -10.93 -1.27
N LEU A 77 4.47 -10.85 -2.26
CA LEU A 77 3.83 -12.00 -2.85
C LEU A 77 4.59 -12.43 -4.11
N GLU A 78 4.87 -13.71 -4.26
CA GLU A 78 5.59 -14.22 -5.44
C GLU A 78 4.64 -14.65 -6.55
N LYS A 79 3.65 -15.46 -6.19
CA LYS A 79 2.65 -15.96 -7.15
C LYS A 79 1.27 -15.59 -6.62
N TYR A 80 0.49 -14.92 -7.46
CA TYR A 80 -0.84 -14.49 -7.06
C TYR A 80 -1.69 -14.22 -8.30
N SER A 81 -3.00 -14.43 -8.17
CA SER A 81 -3.93 -13.96 -9.19
C SER A 81 -4.09 -12.44 -9.07
N PRO A 82 -4.57 -11.76 -10.13
CA PRO A 82 -4.68 -10.30 -10.09
C PRO A 82 -5.53 -9.73 -8.96
N GLU A 83 -6.48 -10.48 -8.43
CA GLU A 83 -7.37 -10.06 -7.35
C GLU A 83 -6.85 -10.37 -5.95
N GLU A 84 -5.89 -11.29 -5.83
CA GLU A 84 -5.40 -11.73 -4.52
C GLU A 84 -4.81 -10.61 -3.67
N PRO A 85 -4.01 -9.67 -4.21
CA PRO A 85 -3.52 -8.57 -3.38
C PRO A 85 -4.64 -7.78 -2.70
N ALA A 86 -5.74 -7.53 -3.39
CA ALA A 86 -6.89 -6.85 -2.79
C ALA A 86 -7.51 -7.67 -1.66
N MET A 87 -7.63 -8.98 -1.85
CA MET A 87 -8.19 -9.86 -0.84
C MET A 87 -7.33 -9.87 0.42
N HIS A 88 -6.01 -9.92 0.27
CA HIS A 88 -5.09 -9.84 1.41
C HIS A 88 -5.19 -8.50 2.12
N VAL A 89 -5.21 -7.40 1.38
CA VAL A 89 -5.34 -6.06 1.97
C VAL A 89 -6.65 -5.94 2.74
N HIS A 90 -7.75 -6.37 2.15
CA HIS A 90 -9.06 -6.32 2.79
C HIS A 90 -9.08 -7.14 4.09
N GLU A 91 -8.49 -8.33 4.08
CA GLU A 91 -8.38 -9.17 5.27
C GLU A 91 -7.53 -8.51 6.36
N LEU A 92 -6.38 -7.95 6.00
CA LEU A 92 -5.50 -7.25 6.94
C LEU A 92 -6.24 -6.10 7.63
N LEU A 93 -7.04 -5.35 6.88
CA LEU A 93 -7.71 -4.16 7.40
C LEU A 93 -9.00 -4.46 8.16
N THR A 94 -9.76 -5.48 7.74
CA THR A 94 -11.11 -5.70 8.30
C THR A 94 -11.19 -6.87 9.26
N ILE A 95 -10.44 -7.92 9.04
CA ILE A 95 -10.47 -9.13 9.87
C ILE A 95 -9.38 -9.08 10.92
N LEU A 96 -8.13 -8.90 10.50
CA LEU A 96 -7.00 -8.82 11.42
C LEU A 96 -6.88 -7.44 12.06
N LYS A 97 -7.45 -6.42 11.44
CA LYS A 97 -7.49 -5.04 11.95
C LYS A 97 -6.12 -4.56 12.39
N ILE A 98 -5.13 -4.70 11.51
CA ILE A 98 -3.77 -4.27 11.81
C ILE A 98 -3.72 -2.77 12.03
N GLU A 99 -2.79 -2.32 12.85
CA GLU A 99 -2.51 -0.91 13.02
C GLU A 99 -1.67 -0.42 11.85
N THR A 100 -2.11 0.64 11.17
CA THR A 100 -1.44 1.12 9.95
C THR A 100 -0.78 2.49 10.11
N GLU A 101 -1.27 3.34 11.01
CA GLU A 101 -0.73 4.68 11.18
C GLU A 101 0.77 4.66 11.50
N ARG A 102 1.54 5.41 10.71
CA ARG A 102 2.98 5.55 10.89
C ARG A 102 3.67 4.20 11.05
N THR A 103 3.23 3.22 10.28
CA THR A 103 3.70 1.84 10.38
C THR A 103 4.01 1.32 9.00
N LEU A 104 5.19 0.70 8.85
CA LEU A 104 5.51 -0.12 7.69
C LEU A 104 5.10 -1.55 8.02
N THR A 105 4.14 -2.07 7.26
CA THR A 105 3.69 -3.46 7.37
C THR A 105 4.24 -4.24 6.19
N VAL A 106 4.92 -5.34 6.46
CA VAL A 106 5.42 -6.27 5.43
C VAL A 106 4.64 -7.56 5.55
N TYR A 107 3.96 -7.94 4.48
CA TYR A 107 3.14 -9.14 4.44
C TYR A 107 3.56 -10.04 3.28
N ASP A 108 3.86 -11.31 3.56
CA ASP A 108 4.34 -12.24 2.54
C ASP A 108 3.31 -13.32 2.15
N GLY A 109 2.08 -13.19 2.61
CA GLY A 109 1.00 -14.16 2.41
C GLY A 109 0.79 -15.07 3.60
N LEU A 110 1.75 -15.17 4.49
CA LEU A 110 1.70 -15.99 5.70
C LEU A 110 2.04 -15.21 6.96
N ASN A 111 3.09 -14.39 6.90
CA ASN A 111 3.61 -13.67 8.05
C ASN A 111 3.43 -12.17 7.90
N ILE A 112 3.13 -11.52 9.01
CA ILE A 112 3.00 -10.07 9.08
C ILE A 112 4.13 -9.56 9.97
N ARG A 113 4.89 -8.57 9.46
CA ARG A 113 5.88 -7.84 10.24
C ARG A 113 5.53 -6.38 10.21
N GLN A 114 5.58 -5.74 11.36
CA GLN A 114 5.25 -4.33 11.47
C GLN A 114 6.35 -3.58 12.20
N ARG A 115 6.64 -2.39 11.71
CA ARG A 115 7.60 -1.48 12.33
C ARG A 115 7.05 -0.06 12.28
N LYS A 116 6.93 0.55 13.44
CA LYS A 116 6.51 1.97 13.54
C LYS A 116 7.67 2.89 13.21
N TYR A 117 7.33 4.04 12.69
CA TYR A 117 8.34 5.06 12.38
C TYR A 117 7.92 6.44 12.85
#